data_9a6c63ed7de640aecc859d7beffca4b0
#
_entry.id   9a6c63ed7de640aecc859d7beffca4b0
#
_cell.length_a   1.000
_cell.length_b   1.000
_cell.length_c   1.000
_cell.angle_alpha   90.00
_cell.angle_beta   90.00
_cell.angle_gamma   90.00
#
_symmetry.space_group_name_H-M   'P 1'
#
loop_
_entity.id
_entity.type
_entity.pdbx_description
1 polymer ?
#
loop_
_entity_poly.entity_id
_entity_poly.type
_entity_poly.pdbx_seq_one_letter_code
_entity_poly.pdbx_strand_id
1 'polypeptide(L)'
;FPITIFNSDGGEVSACGNGSRCVAYLLSKNLNVNQIKLKTSNRSLNAKIVGNLMVELEMGKPLFNFEDIPLSKMENPANVSLDINDKKFSGGFCLNVGNPHIVFFVDDCFKYDLKVIGPLIENHELFPEKTNVTFAQILDRKNILVNVWERGAGLTKACGTAACATAVAGNKNKLVAVSYTHLTLPTTEYV
;
A
#
# COMPACT_ATOMS: atom_id res chain seq x y z
N PHE A 1 1.05 -22.90 -1.25
CA PHE A 1 1.65 -22.96 0.08
C PHE A 1 0.87 -22.07 1.02
N PRO A 2 0.34 -22.59 2.15
CA PRO A 2 -0.26 -21.74 3.18
C PRO A 2 0.82 -20.91 3.85
N ILE A 3 0.52 -19.63 4.11
CA ILE A 3 1.36 -18.71 4.88
C ILE A 3 0.52 -17.90 5.84
N THR A 4 1.04 -17.64 7.02
CA THR A 4 0.47 -16.69 7.98
C THR A 4 1.47 -15.57 8.18
N ILE A 5 0.99 -14.34 8.18
CA ILE A 5 1.82 -13.14 8.25
C ILE A 5 1.48 -12.41 9.54
N PHE A 6 2.48 -12.12 10.35
CA PHE A 6 2.32 -11.38 11.59
C PHE A 6 3.11 -10.07 11.54
N ASN A 7 2.54 -9.02 12.07
CA ASN A 7 3.26 -7.77 12.36
C ASN A 7 4.16 -7.95 13.59
N SER A 8 5.02 -6.96 13.84
CA SER A 8 5.92 -6.96 15.00
C SER A 8 5.21 -6.95 16.35
N ASP A 9 3.94 -6.52 16.40
CA ASP A 9 3.07 -6.55 17.58
C ASP A 9 2.42 -7.91 17.82
N GLY A 10 2.65 -8.91 16.93
CA GLY A 10 2.06 -10.23 16.98
C GLY A 10 0.66 -10.34 16.35
N GLY A 11 0.11 -9.25 15.84
CA GLY A 11 -1.17 -9.24 15.13
C GLY A 11 -1.06 -9.89 13.74
N GLU A 12 -2.00 -10.79 13.40
CA GLU A 12 -2.09 -11.38 12.06
C GLU A 12 -2.56 -10.32 11.06
N VAL A 13 -1.88 -10.27 9.90
CA VAL A 13 -2.25 -9.41 8.78
C VAL A 13 -2.46 -10.23 7.51
N SER A 14 -3.45 -9.83 6.74
CA SER A 14 -3.86 -10.52 5.52
C SER A 14 -2.94 -10.30 4.32
N ALA A 15 -2.06 -9.31 4.36
CA ALA A 15 -1.18 -8.97 3.26
C ALA A 15 0.12 -8.30 3.73
N CYS A 16 1.22 -8.80 3.22
CA CYS A 16 2.53 -8.14 3.24
C CYS A 16 3.24 -8.44 1.91
N GLY A 17 3.21 -7.48 0.98
CA GLY A 17 3.81 -7.68 -0.33
C GLY A 17 5.31 -8.01 -0.28
N ASN A 18 6.05 -7.39 0.64
CA ASN A 18 7.48 -7.62 0.83
C ASN A 18 7.75 -9.05 1.34
N GLY A 19 7.11 -9.43 2.45
CA GLY A 19 7.26 -10.77 3.04
C GLY A 19 6.84 -11.88 2.05
N SER A 20 5.71 -11.71 1.36
CA SER A 20 5.24 -12.69 0.37
C SER A 20 6.23 -12.87 -0.79
N ARG A 21 6.89 -11.80 -1.29
CA ARG A 21 7.94 -11.93 -2.31
C ARG A 21 9.15 -12.69 -1.80
N CYS A 22 9.60 -12.41 -0.58
CA CYS A 22 10.72 -13.13 0.03
C CYS A 22 10.42 -14.62 0.18
N VAL A 23 9.25 -14.97 0.72
CA VAL A 23 8.83 -16.37 0.88
C VAL A 23 8.71 -17.08 -0.48
N ALA A 24 8.09 -16.41 -1.47
CA ALA A 24 7.99 -16.99 -2.82
C ALA A 24 9.37 -17.24 -3.45
N TYR A 25 10.30 -16.31 -3.29
CA TYR A 25 11.67 -16.48 -3.78
C TYR A 25 12.38 -17.68 -3.12
N LEU A 26 12.31 -17.80 -1.80
CA LEU A 26 12.91 -18.90 -1.06
C LEU A 26 12.31 -20.25 -1.46
N LEU A 27 10.97 -20.34 -1.55
CA LEU A 27 10.29 -21.55 -1.98
C LEU A 27 10.67 -21.93 -3.42
N SER A 28 10.77 -20.94 -4.32
CA SER A 28 11.15 -21.20 -5.71
C SER A 28 12.55 -21.79 -5.82
N LYS A 29 13.50 -21.34 -5.03
CA LYS A 29 14.86 -21.87 -4.97
C LYS A 29 14.88 -23.30 -4.45
N ASN A 30 14.14 -23.57 -3.36
CA ASN A 30 14.11 -24.90 -2.74
C ASN A 30 13.43 -25.95 -3.63
N LEU A 31 12.42 -25.53 -4.39
CA LEU A 31 11.61 -26.43 -5.23
C LEU A 31 12.06 -26.45 -6.71
N ASN A 32 13.00 -25.58 -7.06
CA ASN A 32 13.47 -25.38 -8.43
C ASN A 32 12.33 -25.07 -9.43
N VAL A 33 11.41 -24.17 -9.02
CA VAL A 33 10.28 -23.70 -9.84
C VAL A 33 10.28 -22.17 -9.89
N ASN A 34 9.71 -21.59 -10.95
CA ASN A 34 9.65 -20.15 -11.11
C ASN A 34 8.27 -19.53 -10.83
N GLN A 35 7.30 -20.35 -10.48
CA GLN A 35 5.95 -19.91 -10.11
C GLN A 35 5.54 -20.51 -8.77
N ILE A 36 5.08 -19.67 -7.86
CA ILE A 36 4.66 -20.06 -6.52
C ILE A 36 3.28 -19.48 -6.26
N LYS A 37 2.37 -20.30 -5.74
CA LYS A 37 1.07 -19.86 -5.24
C LYS A 37 1.10 -19.90 -3.71
N LEU A 38 0.99 -18.72 -3.09
CA LEU A 38 0.86 -18.56 -1.66
C LEU A 38 -0.62 -18.40 -1.31
N LYS A 39 -1.04 -18.94 -0.17
CA LYS A 39 -2.41 -18.82 0.34
C LYS A 39 -2.34 -18.22 1.74
N THR A 40 -2.88 -17.01 1.90
CA THR A 40 -3.12 -16.37 3.21
C THR A 40 -4.51 -16.76 3.72
N SER A 41 -4.89 -16.31 4.90
CA SER A 41 -6.20 -16.58 5.51
C SER A 41 -7.38 -16.23 4.59
N ASN A 42 -7.27 -15.16 3.79
CA ASN A 42 -8.39 -14.62 3.01
C ASN A 42 -8.15 -14.53 1.48
N ARG A 43 -6.94 -14.87 0.96
CA ARG A 43 -6.68 -14.83 -0.47
C ARG A 43 -5.52 -15.72 -0.93
N SER A 44 -5.45 -15.92 -2.26
CA SER A 44 -4.30 -16.53 -2.92
C SER A 44 -3.49 -15.45 -3.64
N LEU A 45 -2.16 -15.56 -3.55
CA LEU A 45 -1.21 -14.68 -4.20
C LEU A 45 -0.38 -15.50 -5.18
N ASN A 46 -0.38 -15.15 -6.45
CA ASN A 46 0.48 -15.77 -7.45
C ASN A 46 1.77 -14.96 -7.54
N ALA A 47 2.89 -15.65 -7.36
CA ALA A 47 4.22 -15.07 -7.47
C ALA A 47 4.98 -15.72 -8.62
N LYS A 48 5.71 -14.91 -9.40
CA LYS A 48 6.58 -15.36 -10.49
C LYS A 48 7.97 -14.78 -10.30
N ILE A 49 8.98 -15.63 -10.33
CA ILE A 49 10.38 -15.25 -10.29
C ILE A 49 10.79 -14.84 -11.71
N VAL A 50 11.13 -13.57 -11.90
CA VAL A 50 11.44 -12.99 -13.22
C VAL A 50 12.91 -12.62 -13.39
N GLY A 51 13.71 -12.78 -12.36
CA GLY A 51 15.15 -12.53 -12.38
C GLY A 51 15.81 -12.82 -11.05
N ASN A 52 17.09 -12.50 -10.93
CA ASN A 52 17.80 -12.63 -9.67
C ASN A 52 17.24 -11.66 -8.65
N LEU A 53 16.71 -12.20 -7.54
CA LEU A 53 16.05 -11.44 -6.46
C LEU A 53 14.81 -10.60 -6.92
N MET A 54 14.30 -10.87 -8.13
CA MET A 54 13.14 -10.18 -8.67
C MET A 54 11.91 -11.09 -8.69
N VAL A 55 10.85 -10.64 -8.03
CA VAL A 55 9.58 -11.37 -7.90
C VAL A 55 8.43 -10.47 -8.29
N GLU A 56 7.69 -10.86 -9.32
CA GLU A 56 6.35 -10.33 -9.59
C GLU A 56 5.36 -10.98 -8.64
N LEU A 57 4.53 -10.18 -7.97
CA LEU A 57 3.49 -10.66 -7.08
C LEU A 57 2.14 -10.08 -7.51
N GLU A 58 1.19 -10.95 -7.80
CA GLU A 58 -0.18 -10.55 -8.10
C GLU A 58 -0.92 -10.18 -6.81
N MET A 59 -1.27 -8.91 -6.67
CA MET A 59 -1.91 -8.38 -5.46
C MET A 59 -3.44 -8.45 -5.49
N GLY A 60 -4.04 -8.98 -6.56
CA GLY A 60 -5.49 -9.05 -6.76
C GLY A 60 -6.07 -7.77 -7.36
N LYS A 61 -7.40 -7.69 -7.38
CA LYS A 61 -8.12 -6.53 -7.92
C LYS A 61 -8.30 -5.47 -6.83
N PRO A 62 -8.09 -4.19 -7.15
CA PRO A 62 -8.42 -3.11 -6.22
C PRO A 62 -9.94 -2.97 -6.07
N LEU A 63 -10.41 -2.69 -4.86
CA LEU A 63 -11.80 -2.47 -4.50
C LEU A 63 -12.03 -1.00 -4.15
N PHE A 64 -13.20 -0.46 -4.50
CA PHE A 64 -13.48 0.97 -4.42
C PHE A 64 -14.80 1.30 -3.71
N ASN A 65 -15.61 0.30 -3.34
CA ASN A 65 -16.83 0.56 -2.60
C ASN A 65 -16.49 0.88 -1.14
N PHE A 66 -17.29 1.73 -0.51
CA PHE A 66 -17.01 2.17 0.86
C PHE A 66 -17.03 1.00 1.87
N GLU A 67 -17.86 -0.02 1.64
CA GLU A 67 -17.90 -1.24 2.47
C GLU A 67 -16.63 -2.09 2.31
N ASP A 68 -16.10 -2.18 1.10
CA ASP A 68 -14.89 -2.94 0.80
C ASP A 68 -13.62 -2.27 1.36
N ILE A 69 -13.66 -0.94 1.57
CA ILE A 69 -12.57 -0.13 2.14
C ILE A 69 -12.70 -0.03 3.67
N PRO A 70 -13.66 -0.64 4.29
CA PRO A 70 -14.39 -0.47 5.53
C PRO A 70 -14.42 0.98 6.05
N LEU A 71 -15.05 1.88 5.30
CA LEU A 71 -15.34 3.24 5.77
C LEU A 71 -16.55 3.22 6.71
N SER A 72 -16.54 4.03 7.76
CA SER A 72 -17.61 4.09 8.79
C SER A 72 -18.93 4.66 8.27
N LYS A 73 -18.91 5.36 7.14
CA LYS A 73 -20.10 5.97 6.51
C LYS A 73 -19.98 5.94 5.00
N MET A 74 -21.14 6.01 4.31
CA MET A 74 -21.17 6.18 2.86
C MET A 74 -20.56 7.52 2.49
N GLU A 75 -19.46 7.48 1.76
CA GLU A 75 -18.74 8.64 1.25
C GLU A 75 -18.20 8.32 -0.14
N ASN A 76 -17.87 9.34 -0.93
CA ASN A 76 -17.20 9.13 -2.21
C ASN A 76 -15.72 8.77 -1.97
N PRO A 77 -15.31 7.50 -2.12
CA PRO A 77 -13.93 7.11 -1.82
C PRO A 77 -12.89 7.79 -2.70
N ALA A 78 -13.29 8.31 -3.86
CA ALA A 78 -12.36 9.00 -4.78
C ALA A 78 -12.07 10.46 -4.38
N ASN A 79 -12.77 11.02 -3.39
CA ASN A 79 -12.58 12.42 -2.98
C ASN A 79 -12.96 12.62 -1.51
N VAL A 80 -12.22 11.97 -0.63
CA VAL A 80 -12.42 12.05 0.82
C VAL A 80 -11.78 13.32 1.38
N SER A 81 -12.45 13.95 2.34
CA SER A 81 -11.92 15.06 3.13
C SER A 81 -11.91 14.69 4.60
N LEU A 82 -10.80 14.98 5.27
CA LEU A 82 -10.60 14.73 6.70
C LEU A 82 -10.28 16.03 7.42
N ASP A 83 -10.90 16.26 8.55
CA ASP A 83 -10.60 17.39 9.44
C ASP A 83 -9.70 16.88 10.59
N ILE A 84 -8.46 17.37 10.64
CA ILE A 84 -7.44 16.92 11.58
C ILE A 84 -6.77 18.15 12.21
N ASN A 85 -6.95 18.32 13.53
CA ASN A 85 -6.34 19.43 14.28
C ASN A 85 -6.55 20.79 13.58
N ASP A 86 -7.80 21.12 13.29
CA ASP A 86 -8.23 22.38 12.60
C ASP A 86 -7.67 22.55 11.17
N LYS A 87 -7.08 21.50 10.61
CA LYS A 87 -6.62 21.47 9.21
C LYS A 87 -7.48 20.51 8.40
N LYS A 88 -7.92 20.97 7.23
CA LYS A 88 -8.66 20.14 6.30
C LYS A 88 -7.72 19.51 5.28
N PHE A 89 -7.70 18.18 5.24
CA PHE A 89 -7.04 17.39 4.19
C PHE A 89 -8.09 16.96 3.18
N SER A 90 -8.05 17.47 1.97
CA SER A 90 -9.04 17.21 0.92
C SER A 90 -8.41 16.42 -0.24
N GLY A 91 -9.26 15.75 -1.04
CA GLY A 91 -8.83 15.01 -2.23
C GLY A 91 -8.19 13.66 -1.91
N GLY A 92 -8.43 13.11 -0.71
CA GLY A 92 -7.99 11.76 -0.37
C GLY A 92 -8.69 10.71 -1.24
N PHE A 93 -7.93 9.83 -1.88
CA PHE A 93 -8.44 8.71 -2.65
C PHE A 93 -8.33 7.44 -1.81
N CYS A 94 -9.47 6.86 -1.43
CA CYS A 94 -9.54 5.63 -0.65
C CYS A 94 -9.74 4.42 -1.57
N LEU A 95 -9.05 3.33 -1.28
CA LEU A 95 -9.19 2.05 -1.97
C LEU A 95 -8.66 0.91 -1.11
N ASN A 96 -9.03 -0.32 -1.49
CA ASN A 96 -8.51 -1.54 -0.86
C ASN A 96 -7.75 -2.37 -1.91
N VAL A 97 -6.49 -2.66 -1.66
CA VAL A 97 -5.65 -3.57 -2.47
C VAL A 97 -5.28 -4.85 -1.68
N GLY A 98 -6.17 -5.20 -0.73
CA GLY A 98 -6.05 -6.28 0.23
C GLY A 98 -5.83 -5.79 1.66
N ASN A 99 -5.67 -4.51 1.80
CA ASN A 99 -5.75 -3.71 3.01
C ASN A 99 -6.19 -2.29 2.63
N PRO A 100 -6.82 -1.53 3.54
CA PRO A 100 -7.30 -0.18 3.24
C PRO A 100 -6.16 0.83 3.11
N HIS A 101 -6.31 1.72 2.15
CA HIS A 101 -5.40 2.83 1.87
C HIS A 101 -6.16 4.13 1.66
N ILE A 102 -5.57 5.24 2.11
CA ILE A 102 -5.91 6.59 1.65
C ILE A 102 -4.66 7.22 1.03
N VAL A 103 -4.81 7.79 -0.16
CA VAL A 103 -3.74 8.43 -0.93
C VAL A 103 -4.09 9.90 -1.16
N PHE A 104 -3.22 10.80 -0.72
CA PHE A 104 -3.30 12.23 -1.01
C PHE A 104 -2.25 12.60 -2.05
N PHE A 105 -2.67 13.17 -3.17
CA PHE A 105 -1.74 13.72 -4.16
C PHE A 105 -1.42 15.16 -3.78
N VAL A 106 -0.14 15.45 -3.61
CA VAL A 106 0.38 16.73 -3.11
C VAL A 106 1.59 17.19 -3.91
N ASP A 107 1.91 18.48 -3.84
CA ASP A 107 3.06 19.05 -4.56
C ASP A 107 4.40 18.60 -3.96
N ASP A 108 4.46 18.36 -2.66
CA ASP A 108 5.64 17.86 -1.94
C ASP A 108 5.20 16.88 -0.86
N CYS A 109 5.50 15.60 -1.07
CA CYS A 109 5.09 14.52 -0.16
C CYS A 109 5.87 14.50 1.15
N PHE A 110 7.01 15.19 1.27
CA PHE A 110 7.80 15.30 2.49
C PHE A 110 7.53 16.58 3.29
N LYS A 111 6.73 17.50 2.76
CA LYS A 111 6.30 18.69 3.49
C LYS A 111 5.50 18.38 4.76
N TYR A 112 4.86 17.20 4.77
CA TYR A 112 4.02 16.74 5.87
C TYR A 112 4.81 15.79 6.76
N ASP A 113 4.92 16.11 8.06
CA ASP A 113 5.51 15.17 9.02
C ASP A 113 4.55 14.02 9.29
N LEU A 114 4.74 12.91 8.58
CA LEU A 114 3.91 11.73 8.73
C LEU A 114 4.03 11.05 10.10
N LYS A 115 5.09 11.32 10.89
CA LYS A 115 5.16 10.83 12.27
C LYS A 115 4.10 11.49 13.14
N VAL A 116 3.70 12.71 12.80
CA VAL A 116 2.65 13.47 13.51
C VAL A 116 1.28 13.23 12.89
N ILE A 117 1.16 13.36 11.56
CA ILE A 117 -0.15 13.33 10.87
C ILE A 117 -0.60 11.89 10.60
N GLY A 118 0.31 10.98 10.35
CA GLY A 118 0.02 9.58 10.01
C GLY A 118 -0.87 8.89 11.04
N PRO A 119 -0.51 8.91 12.35
CA PRO A 119 -1.36 8.30 13.39
C PRO A 119 -2.75 8.93 13.48
N LEU A 120 -2.87 10.23 13.25
CA LEU A 120 -4.15 10.95 13.31
C LEU A 120 -5.07 10.53 12.16
N ILE A 121 -4.52 10.37 10.95
CA ILE A 121 -5.28 9.86 9.80
C ILE A 121 -5.58 8.38 9.96
N GLU A 122 -4.59 7.56 10.34
CA GLU A 122 -4.76 6.12 10.55
C GLU A 122 -5.93 5.82 11.49
N ASN A 123 -6.06 6.57 12.58
CA ASN A 123 -7.06 6.35 13.64
C ASN A 123 -8.27 7.29 13.50
N HIS A 124 -8.44 7.96 12.37
CA HIS A 124 -9.60 8.84 12.14
C HIS A 124 -10.90 8.03 12.15
N GLU A 125 -11.99 8.60 12.68
CA GLU A 125 -13.31 7.94 12.82
C GLU A 125 -13.87 7.36 11.52
N LEU A 126 -13.47 7.90 10.37
CA LEU A 126 -13.85 7.37 9.06
C LEU A 126 -13.28 5.96 8.82
N PHE A 127 -12.20 5.57 9.48
CA PHE A 127 -11.50 4.30 9.29
C PHE A 127 -11.58 3.41 10.55
N PRO A 128 -12.71 2.72 10.82
CA PRO A 128 -12.88 1.90 12.01
C PRO A 128 -11.88 0.75 12.12
N GLU A 129 -11.39 0.24 10.97
CA GLU A 129 -10.34 -0.77 10.90
C GLU A 129 -8.95 -0.18 10.66
N LYS A 130 -8.80 1.15 10.85
CA LYS A 130 -7.60 1.92 10.51
C LYS A 130 -7.25 1.85 9.02
N THR A 131 -6.29 2.67 8.57
CA THR A 131 -5.88 2.74 7.17
C THR A 131 -4.38 2.99 7.01
N ASN A 132 -3.81 2.59 5.89
CA ASN A 132 -2.49 3.02 5.46
C ASN A 132 -2.62 4.41 4.83
N VAL A 133 -1.68 5.30 5.10
CA VAL A 133 -1.70 6.69 4.65
C VAL A 133 -0.53 6.95 3.72
N THR A 134 -0.81 7.49 2.54
CA THR A 134 0.23 7.86 1.58
C THR A 134 0.06 9.30 1.15
N PHE A 135 1.12 10.09 1.26
CA PHE A 135 1.28 11.34 0.53
C PHE A 135 2.13 11.08 -0.70
N ALA A 136 1.59 11.39 -1.87
CA ALA A 136 2.16 11.07 -3.16
C ALA A 136 2.40 12.35 -3.99
N GLN A 137 3.60 12.48 -4.51
CA GLN A 137 4.00 13.58 -5.41
C GLN A 137 4.18 13.02 -6.82
N ILE A 138 3.45 13.57 -7.77
CA ILE A 138 3.61 13.21 -9.18
C ILE A 138 4.85 13.92 -9.73
N LEU A 139 5.87 13.18 -10.09
CA LEU A 139 7.06 13.73 -10.75
C LEU A 139 6.83 13.85 -12.25
N ASP A 140 6.23 12.85 -12.86
CA ASP A 140 5.80 12.82 -14.25
C ASP A 140 4.75 11.71 -14.47
N ARG A 141 4.36 11.45 -15.72
CA ARG A 141 3.34 10.43 -16.04
C ARG A 141 3.76 8.99 -15.72
N LYS A 142 5.03 8.74 -15.39
CA LYS A 142 5.58 7.39 -15.11
C LYS A 142 6.17 7.26 -13.70
N ASN A 143 6.45 8.39 -13.05
CA ASN A 143 7.17 8.43 -11.78
C ASN A 143 6.36 9.13 -10.70
N ILE A 144 6.18 8.46 -9.56
CA ILE A 144 5.51 8.97 -8.37
C ILE A 144 6.46 8.80 -7.20
N LEU A 145 6.68 9.88 -6.46
CA LEU A 145 7.39 9.84 -5.19
C LEU A 145 6.36 9.68 -4.06
N VAL A 146 6.63 8.81 -3.09
CA VAL A 146 5.69 8.51 -2.02
C VAL A 146 6.34 8.61 -0.64
N ASN A 147 5.57 9.10 0.32
CA ASN A 147 5.88 9.06 1.74
C ASN A 147 4.74 8.32 2.44
N VAL A 148 5.05 7.25 3.18
CA VAL A 148 4.06 6.26 3.61
C VAL A 148 4.09 6.06 5.12
N TRP A 149 2.90 6.09 5.72
CA TRP A 149 2.62 5.61 7.07
C TRP A 149 1.81 4.32 6.97
N GLU A 150 2.40 3.21 7.35
CA GLU A 150 1.73 1.90 7.31
C GLU A 150 0.91 1.65 8.57
N ARG A 151 -0.29 1.15 8.39
CA ARG A 151 -1.21 0.75 9.44
C ARG A 151 -0.54 -0.23 10.41
N GLY A 152 -0.46 0.15 11.69
CA GLY A 152 0.15 -0.65 12.74
C GLY A 152 1.68 -0.77 12.71
N ALA A 153 2.36 -0.20 11.71
CA ALA A 153 3.82 -0.26 11.59
C ALA A 153 4.49 1.13 11.58
N GLY A 154 3.73 2.18 11.27
CA GLY A 154 4.24 3.54 11.29
C GLY A 154 4.94 3.97 10.00
N LEU A 155 5.87 4.91 10.12
CA LEU A 155 6.62 5.41 8.98
C LEU A 155 7.59 4.33 8.47
N THR A 156 7.39 3.89 7.22
CA THR A 156 8.22 2.85 6.59
C THR A 156 8.89 3.38 5.33
N LYS A 157 10.02 2.76 4.98
CA LYS A 157 10.79 3.16 3.79
C LYS A 157 10.22 2.62 2.49
N ALA A 158 9.45 1.55 2.55
CA ALA A 158 8.84 0.92 1.38
C ALA A 158 7.65 0.06 1.77
N CYS A 159 6.54 0.30 1.09
CA CYS A 159 5.31 -0.47 1.22
C CYS A 159 4.80 -0.88 -0.17
N GLY A 160 4.78 -2.19 -0.44
CA GLY A 160 4.33 -2.71 -1.73
C GLY A 160 2.86 -2.43 -2.02
N THR A 161 1.99 -2.53 -1.00
CA THR A 161 0.56 -2.24 -1.15
C THR A 161 0.31 -0.74 -1.34
N ALA A 162 1.06 0.12 -0.65
CA ALA A 162 0.95 1.57 -0.84
C ALA A 162 1.37 1.99 -2.25
N ALA A 163 2.44 1.38 -2.81
CA ALA A 163 2.84 1.64 -4.19
C ALA A 163 1.74 1.22 -5.19
N CYS A 164 1.14 0.04 -5.01
CA CYS A 164 0.01 -0.41 -5.84
C CYS A 164 -1.19 0.52 -5.69
N ALA A 165 -1.57 0.86 -4.46
CA ALA A 165 -2.70 1.75 -4.18
C ALA A 165 -2.49 3.13 -4.83
N THR A 166 -1.29 3.69 -4.70
CA THR A 166 -0.93 5.00 -5.28
C THR A 166 -0.98 4.98 -6.80
N ALA A 167 -0.42 3.93 -7.45
CA ALA A 167 -0.47 3.80 -8.90
C ALA A 167 -1.91 3.70 -9.42
N VAL A 168 -2.75 2.92 -8.74
CA VAL A 168 -4.18 2.77 -9.08
C VAL A 168 -4.93 4.08 -8.89
N ALA A 169 -4.76 4.77 -7.76
CA ALA A 169 -5.38 6.06 -7.48
C ALA A 169 -4.94 7.13 -8.49
N GLY A 170 -3.63 7.19 -8.79
CA GLY A 170 -3.08 8.13 -9.78
C GLY A 170 -3.60 7.88 -11.19
N ASN A 171 -3.76 6.62 -11.59
CA ASN A 171 -4.35 6.28 -12.88
C ASN A 171 -5.86 6.62 -12.94
N LYS A 172 -6.62 6.31 -11.90
CA LYS A 172 -8.05 6.67 -11.80
C LYS A 172 -8.27 8.19 -11.89
N ASN A 173 -7.37 8.96 -11.27
CA ASN A 173 -7.36 10.43 -11.34
C ASN A 173 -6.72 10.97 -12.63
N LYS A 174 -6.30 10.11 -13.57
CA LYS A 174 -5.66 10.47 -14.84
C LYS A 174 -4.33 11.26 -14.68
N LEU A 175 -3.70 11.16 -13.52
CA LEU A 175 -2.44 11.82 -13.21
C LEU A 175 -1.25 11.07 -13.82
N VAL A 176 -1.33 9.75 -13.90
CA VAL A 176 -0.28 8.89 -14.46
C VAL A 176 -0.85 7.91 -15.49
N ALA A 177 0.03 7.38 -16.34
CA ALA A 177 -0.33 6.35 -17.30
C ALA A 177 -0.57 5.00 -16.59
N VAL A 178 -1.34 4.10 -17.21
CA VAL A 178 -1.37 2.69 -16.81
C VAL A 178 0.02 2.13 -17.06
N SER A 179 0.72 1.73 -16.02
CA SER A 179 2.06 1.16 -16.12
C SER A 179 2.31 0.14 -15.03
N TYR A 180 3.32 -0.68 -15.24
CA TYR A 180 3.83 -1.58 -14.22
C TYR A 180 4.43 -0.78 -13.08
N THR A 181 4.09 -1.16 -11.85
CA THR A 181 4.66 -0.54 -10.67
C THR A 181 6.03 -1.18 -10.40
N HIS A 182 7.10 -0.45 -10.65
CA HIS A 182 8.42 -0.78 -10.14
C HIS A 182 8.61 -0.07 -8.81
N LEU A 183 8.75 -0.84 -7.74
CA LEU A 183 9.12 -0.31 -6.44
C LEU A 183 10.65 -0.35 -6.34
N THR A 184 11.28 0.80 -6.40
CA THR A 184 12.68 0.94 -6.01
C THR A 184 12.72 1.31 -4.54
N LEU A 185 13.38 0.47 -3.73
CA LEU A 185 13.72 0.86 -2.36
C LEU A 185 14.70 2.04 -2.44
N PRO A 186 14.52 3.08 -1.62
CA PRO A 186 15.54 4.10 -1.51
C PRO A 186 16.84 3.42 -1.09
N THR A 187 17.86 3.52 -1.93
CA THR A 187 19.23 3.13 -1.61
C THR A 187 19.84 4.18 -0.68
N THR A 188 19.33 4.29 0.52
CA THR A 188 20.02 5.02 1.57
C THR A 188 20.98 4.06 2.21
N GLU A 189 22.26 4.33 2.03
CA GLU A 189 23.30 3.75 2.83
C GLU A 189 22.92 3.91 4.29
N TYR A 190 22.82 2.79 4.99
CA TYR A 190 22.71 2.79 6.43
C TYR A 190 24.11 2.91 6.99
N VAL A 191 24.42 4.05 7.53
CA VAL A 191 25.55 4.21 8.47
C VAL A 191 25.02 3.91 9.85
#